data_62b24e409cec246822be87a7ebdb9b7e
#
_entry.id   62b24e409cec246822be87a7ebdb9b7e
#
_cell.length_a   1.000
_cell.length_b   1.000
_cell.length_c   1.000
_cell.angle_alpha   90.00
_cell.angle_beta   90.00
_cell.angle_gamma   90.00
#
_symmetry.space_group_name_H-M   'P 1'
#
loop_
_entity.id
_entity.type
_entity.pdbx_description
1 polymer ?
#
loop_
_entity_poly.entity_id
_entity_poly.type
_entity_poly.pdbx_seq_one_letter_code
_entity_poly.pdbx_strand_id
1 'polypeptide(L)'
;MIKSVKWFFVVLVIGSLISLGFSKESIPAEKLKLGDAAPQLMLCDSVQLLDLHDVREGYTLLSFWASYDAASREKNAALAHLADKHSQIKMISVSFDRYVSVFNATVKQDGLLKNDCYVETDGSDSEIFRAYDLERGFKNYLIDSRGIIVAKNVTATELASYLN
;
A
#
# COMPACT_ATOMS: atom_id res chain seq x y z
N MET A 1 -32.26 8.19 -56.23
CA MET A 1 -32.55 7.66 -54.89
C MET A 1 -31.58 6.58 -54.41
N ILE A 2 -31.00 5.75 -55.25
CA ILE A 2 -30.14 4.60 -54.84
C ILE A 2 -28.72 5.05 -54.37
N LYS A 3 -28.19 6.18 -54.82
CA LYS A 3 -26.86 6.67 -54.43
C LYS A 3 -26.81 7.18 -52.99
N SER A 4 -27.87 7.76 -52.48
CA SER A 4 -27.97 8.29 -51.12
C SER A 4 -28.05 7.18 -50.06
N VAL A 5 -28.69 6.04 -50.39
CA VAL A 5 -28.82 4.90 -49.48
C VAL A 5 -27.48 4.21 -49.26
N LYS A 6 -26.63 4.10 -50.28
CA LYS A 6 -25.30 3.52 -50.13
C LYS A 6 -24.38 4.35 -49.23
N TRP A 7 -24.51 5.67 -49.27
CA TRP A 7 -23.75 6.58 -48.39
C TRP A 7 -24.21 6.48 -46.93
N PHE A 8 -25.51 6.33 -46.69
CA PHE A 8 -26.04 6.11 -45.34
C PHE A 8 -25.54 4.83 -44.71
N PHE A 9 -25.43 3.74 -45.44
CA PHE A 9 -24.85 2.48 -44.95
C PHE A 9 -23.36 2.59 -44.64
N VAL A 10 -22.58 3.29 -45.46
CA VAL A 10 -21.16 3.50 -45.23
C VAL A 10 -20.90 4.33 -43.95
N VAL A 11 -21.68 5.40 -43.71
CA VAL A 11 -21.57 6.23 -42.48
C VAL A 11 -22.00 5.43 -41.25
N LEU A 12 -23.00 4.56 -41.35
CA LEU A 12 -23.48 3.75 -40.23
C LEU A 12 -22.50 2.64 -39.86
N VAL A 13 -21.81 2.03 -40.82
CA VAL A 13 -20.78 1.02 -40.62
C VAL A 13 -19.52 1.66 -40.01
N ILE A 14 -19.10 2.86 -40.45
CA ILE A 14 -17.98 3.58 -39.89
C ILE A 14 -18.29 4.04 -38.46
N GLY A 15 -19.50 4.49 -38.19
CA GLY A 15 -19.94 4.88 -36.83
C GLY A 15 -19.96 3.71 -35.86
N SER A 16 -20.30 2.49 -36.29
CA SER A 16 -20.28 1.30 -35.43
C SER A 16 -18.88 0.76 -35.15
N LEU A 17 -17.94 0.98 -36.07
CA LEU A 17 -16.52 0.58 -35.87
C LEU A 17 -15.78 1.51 -34.87
N ILE A 18 -16.21 2.78 -34.76
CA ILE A 18 -15.61 3.72 -33.82
C ILE A 18 -16.07 3.43 -32.39
N SER A 19 -17.27 2.88 -32.18
CA SER A 19 -17.78 2.54 -30.83
C SER A 19 -17.18 1.25 -30.25
N LEU A 20 -16.47 0.44 -31.03
CA LEU A 20 -15.80 -0.77 -30.52
C LEU A 20 -14.37 -0.53 -29.99
N GLY A 21 -13.84 0.71 -30.10
CA GLY A 21 -12.45 1.05 -29.79
C GLY A 21 -12.18 1.58 -28.38
N PHE A 22 -13.19 1.82 -27.55
CA PHE A 22 -13.03 2.32 -26.18
C PHE A 22 -13.44 1.28 -25.13
N SER A 23 -12.91 0.09 -25.26
CA SER A 23 -12.73 -0.75 -24.07
C SER A 23 -11.54 -0.15 -23.32
N LYS A 24 -11.81 0.57 -22.22
CA LYS A 24 -10.81 0.92 -21.24
C LYS A 24 -10.39 -0.41 -20.61
N GLU A 25 -9.42 -1.09 -21.21
CA GLU A 25 -8.71 -2.16 -20.53
C GLU A 25 -8.17 -1.53 -19.26
N SER A 26 -8.80 -1.85 -18.14
CA SER A 26 -8.19 -1.65 -16.84
C SER A 26 -6.94 -2.53 -16.85
N ILE A 27 -5.78 -1.92 -17.12
CA ILE A 27 -4.49 -2.57 -16.89
C ILE A 27 -4.57 -3.10 -15.47
N PRO A 28 -4.49 -4.44 -15.26
CA PRO A 28 -4.46 -4.98 -13.91
C PRO A 28 -3.32 -4.27 -13.17
N ALA A 29 -3.62 -3.61 -12.05
CA ALA A 29 -2.59 -2.96 -11.26
C ALA A 29 -1.48 -3.98 -11.02
N GLU A 30 -0.29 -3.69 -11.50
CA GLU A 30 0.85 -4.63 -11.45
C GLU A 30 1.16 -4.83 -9.97
N LYS A 31 0.99 -6.05 -9.49
CA LYS A 31 1.22 -6.38 -8.07
C LYS A 31 2.68 -6.14 -7.74
N LEU A 32 2.95 -5.38 -6.69
CA LEU A 32 4.30 -5.22 -6.15
C LEU A 32 4.97 -6.57 -5.93
N LYS A 33 6.18 -6.72 -6.46
CA LYS A 33 7.00 -7.94 -6.39
C LYS A 33 8.25 -7.69 -5.54
N LEU A 34 8.90 -8.75 -5.13
CA LEU A 34 10.25 -8.66 -4.57
C LEU A 34 11.19 -8.12 -5.65
N GLY A 35 12.03 -7.16 -5.29
CA GLY A 35 12.92 -6.46 -6.20
C GLY A 35 12.36 -5.17 -6.79
N ASP A 36 11.05 -4.89 -6.63
CA ASP A 36 10.47 -3.62 -7.06
C ASP A 36 10.86 -2.50 -6.08
N ALA A 37 10.92 -1.28 -6.59
CA ALA A 37 11.03 -0.10 -5.74
C ALA A 37 9.72 0.10 -4.96
N ALA A 38 9.82 0.40 -3.67
CA ALA A 38 8.66 0.71 -2.85
C ALA A 38 8.00 2.01 -3.34
N PRO A 39 6.66 2.04 -3.54
CA PRO A 39 5.95 3.27 -3.85
C PRO A 39 6.16 4.34 -2.77
N GLN A 40 6.15 5.60 -3.19
CA GLN A 40 6.21 6.71 -2.24
C GLN A 40 5.00 6.69 -1.31
N LEU A 41 5.23 7.02 -0.04
CA LEU A 41 4.20 7.05 0.99
C LEU A 41 3.78 8.50 1.29
N MET A 42 2.61 8.89 0.79
CA MET A 42 2.00 10.19 1.06
C MET A 42 0.64 9.96 1.73
N LEU A 43 0.50 10.38 2.98
CA LEU A 43 -0.76 10.23 3.73
C LEU A 43 -1.72 11.38 3.41
N CYS A 44 -3.03 11.15 3.49
CA CYS A 44 -4.06 12.13 3.13
C CYS A 44 -3.97 13.44 3.91
N ASP A 45 -3.61 13.40 5.19
CA ASP A 45 -3.50 14.58 6.07
C ASP A 45 -2.07 15.16 6.14
N SER A 46 -1.12 14.62 5.38
CA SER A 46 0.28 15.02 5.43
C SER A 46 0.74 15.63 4.11
N VAL A 47 1.22 16.86 4.16
CA VAL A 47 1.95 17.49 3.04
C VAL A 47 3.35 16.90 2.91
N GLN A 48 3.79 16.10 3.89
CA GLN A 48 5.14 15.56 3.96
C GLN A 48 5.16 14.11 3.48
N LEU A 49 6.01 13.85 2.49
CA LEU A 49 6.36 12.48 2.10
C LEU A 49 7.07 11.79 3.25
N LEU A 50 6.61 10.59 3.62
CA LEU A 50 7.35 9.76 4.55
C LEU A 50 8.57 9.16 3.83
N ASP A 51 9.75 9.43 4.37
CA ASP A 51 10.99 8.90 3.81
C ASP A 51 11.18 7.42 4.21
N LEU A 52 11.05 6.56 3.21
CA LEU A 52 11.29 5.11 3.36
C LEU A 52 12.79 4.76 3.30
N HIS A 53 13.67 5.74 3.03
CA HIS A 53 15.10 5.55 2.82
C HIS A 53 15.97 6.06 3.97
N ASP A 54 15.36 6.48 5.09
CA ASP A 54 16.05 7.12 6.22
C ASP A 54 16.98 6.16 7.00
N VAL A 55 17.05 4.91 6.62
CA VAL A 55 17.95 3.92 7.24
C VAL A 55 19.20 3.76 6.38
N ARG A 56 20.30 4.40 6.78
CA ARG A 56 21.56 4.36 6.00
C ARG A 56 22.15 2.95 5.87
N GLU A 57 22.02 2.14 6.93
CA GLU A 57 22.46 0.74 6.97
C GLU A 57 21.39 -0.06 7.71
N GLY A 58 20.48 -0.72 6.98
CA GLY A 58 19.41 -1.50 7.58
C GLY A 58 18.16 -1.58 6.71
N TYR A 59 17.04 -1.74 7.38
CA TYR A 59 15.76 -1.97 6.71
C TYR A 59 14.68 -1.04 7.23
N THR A 60 13.78 -0.61 6.33
CA THR A 60 12.50 -0.02 6.70
C THR A 60 11.43 -1.11 6.63
N LEU A 61 10.75 -1.36 7.76
CA LEU A 61 9.60 -2.23 7.84
C LEU A 61 8.32 -1.38 7.74
N LEU A 62 7.66 -1.42 6.59
CA LEU A 62 6.39 -0.76 6.36
C LEU A 62 5.26 -1.75 6.63
N SER A 63 4.41 -1.45 7.63
CA SER A 63 3.31 -2.32 8.04
C SER A 63 1.97 -1.62 7.92
N PHE A 64 1.03 -2.27 7.23
CA PHE A 64 -0.35 -1.83 7.06
C PHE A 64 -1.29 -2.65 7.92
N TRP A 65 -2.22 -1.98 8.61
CA TRP A 65 -3.15 -2.62 9.55
C TRP A 65 -4.41 -1.80 9.77
N ALA A 66 -5.33 -2.34 10.56
CA ALA A 66 -6.47 -1.58 11.09
C ALA A 66 -6.90 -2.17 12.44
N SER A 67 -7.47 -1.33 13.30
CA SER A 67 -7.93 -1.76 14.64
C SER A 67 -9.04 -2.81 14.59
N TYR A 68 -9.85 -2.81 13.54
CA TYR A 68 -10.93 -3.77 13.31
C TYR A 68 -10.47 -5.10 12.70
N ASP A 69 -9.25 -5.18 12.17
CA ASP A 69 -8.65 -6.42 11.65
C ASP A 69 -7.68 -7.00 12.69
N ALA A 70 -8.18 -7.95 13.48
CA ALA A 70 -7.43 -8.53 14.59
C ALA A 70 -6.10 -9.15 14.14
N ALA A 71 -6.05 -9.80 12.98
CA ALA A 71 -4.85 -10.49 12.48
C ALA A 71 -3.75 -9.49 12.11
N SER A 72 -4.09 -8.41 11.38
CA SER A 72 -3.10 -7.39 11.01
C SER A 72 -2.65 -6.58 12.22
N ARG A 73 -3.56 -6.27 13.18
CA ARG A 73 -3.24 -5.58 14.41
C ARG A 73 -2.27 -6.36 15.29
N GLU A 74 -2.54 -7.67 15.52
CA GLU A 74 -1.65 -8.55 16.29
C GLU A 74 -0.26 -8.65 15.64
N LYS A 75 -0.22 -8.86 14.33
CA LYS A 75 1.03 -8.90 13.57
C LYS A 75 1.79 -7.59 13.67
N ASN A 76 1.11 -6.45 13.50
CA ASN A 76 1.71 -5.12 13.60
C ASN A 76 2.34 -4.89 14.98
N ALA A 77 1.63 -5.22 16.06
CA ALA A 77 2.14 -5.09 17.42
C ALA A 77 3.37 -5.98 17.68
N ALA A 78 3.33 -7.24 17.23
CA ALA A 78 4.46 -8.16 17.38
C ALA A 78 5.72 -7.67 16.64
N LEU A 79 5.55 -7.16 15.42
CA LEU A 79 6.64 -6.59 14.62
C LEU A 79 7.20 -5.32 15.24
N ALA A 80 6.34 -4.44 15.76
CA ALA A 80 6.74 -3.21 16.41
C ALA A 80 7.60 -3.48 17.67
N HIS A 81 7.16 -4.41 18.52
CA HIS A 81 7.93 -4.79 19.70
C HIS A 81 9.29 -5.44 19.38
N LEU A 82 9.40 -6.09 18.21
CA LEU A 82 10.69 -6.61 17.75
C LEU A 82 11.56 -5.47 17.20
N ALA A 83 11.02 -4.61 16.34
CA ALA A 83 11.74 -3.48 15.75
C ALA A 83 12.31 -2.54 16.80
N ASP A 84 11.57 -2.27 17.88
CA ASP A 84 12.04 -1.43 19.01
C ASP A 84 13.34 -1.92 19.68
N LYS A 85 13.67 -3.19 19.51
CA LYS A 85 14.87 -3.81 20.09
C LYS A 85 16.08 -3.77 19.16
N HIS A 86 15.89 -3.39 17.90
CA HIS A 86 16.89 -3.49 16.85
C HIS A 86 17.02 -2.18 16.08
N SER A 87 18.12 -1.46 16.32
CA SER A 87 18.40 -0.17 15.65
C SER A 87 18.58 -0.25 14.13
N GLN A 88 18.75 -1.46 13.59
CA GLN A 88 18.86 -1.70 12.14
C GLN A 88 17.51 -1.68 11.43
N ILE A 89 16.40 -1.61 12.16
CA ILE A 89 15.06 -1.54 11.58
C ILE A 89 14.39 -0.25 12.01
N LYS A 90 13.97 0.53 11.03
CA LYS A 90 12.97 1.59 11.21
C LYS A 90 11.61 1.01 10.85
N MET A 91 10.66 1.00 11.79
CA MET A 91 9.30 0.57 11.49
C MET A 91 8.40 1.78 11.26
N ILE A 92 7.70 1.77 10.14
CA ILE A 92 6.62 2.71 9.80
C ILE A 92 5.32 1.91 9.80
N SER A 93 4.36 2.32 10.62
CA SER A 93 3.09 1.64 10.81
C SER A 93 1.94 2.52 10.34
N VAL A 94 1.18 2.07 9.34
CA VAL A 94 0.07 2.83 8.75
C VAL A 94 -1.24 2.09 9.01
N SER A 95 -2.10 2.72 9.80
CA SER A 95 -3.46 2.23 10.06
C SER A 95 -4.43 2.76 9.01
N PHE A 96 -5.40 1.92 8.63
CA PHE A 96 -6.54 2.29 7.80
C PHE A 96 -7.83 2.44 8.63
N ASP A 97 -7.69 2.92 9.85
CA ASP A 97 -8.84 3.25 10.68
C ASP A 97 -9.53 4.54 10.20
N ARG A 98 -10.83 4.46 10.00
CA ARG A 98 -11.62 5.61 9.56
C ARG A 98 -11.62 6.77 10.58
N TYR A 99 -11.47 6.46 11.87
CA TYR A 99 -11.53 7.42 12.95
C TYR A 99 -10.20 7.54 13.67
N VAL A 100 -9.61 8.73 13.65
CA VAL A 100 -8.35 9.05 14.35
C VAL A 100 -8.42 8.71 15.84
N SER A 101 -9.59 8.88 16.47
CA SER A 101 -9.78 8.55 17.89
C SER A 101 -9.65 7.05 18.18
N VAL A 102 -10.12 6.19 17.28
CA VAL A 102 -9.99 4.72 17.38
C VAL A 102 -8.53 4.33 17.20
N PHE A 103 -7.87 4.85 16.16
CA PHE A 103 -6.45 4.68 15.94
C PHE A 103 -5.63 5.05 17.18
N ASN A 104 -5.79 6.26 17.73
CA ASN A 104 -5.05 6.72 18.90
C ASN A 104 -5.28 5.83 20.13
N ALA A 105 -6.52 5.39 20.37
CA ALA A 105 -6.84 4.48 21.48
C ALA A 105 -6.13 3.13 21.30
N THR A 106 -6.12 2.59 20.08
CA THR A 106 -5.50 1.30 19.77
C THR A 106 -3.96 1.37 19.87
N VAL A 107 -3.33 2.41 19.31
CA VAL A 107 -1.88 2.66 19.42
C VAL A 107 -1.45 2.72 20.89
N LYS A 108 -2.23 3.43 21.72
CA LYS A 108 -1.97 3.50 23.16
C LYS A 108 -2.15 2.15 23.85
N GLN A 109 -3.22 1.42 23.53
CA GLN A 109 -3.52 0.11 24.12
C GLN A 109 -2.43 -0.92 23.79
N ASP A 110 -1.91 -0.90 22.56
CA ASP A 110 -0.92 -1.86 22.07
C ASP A 110 0.53 -1.42 22.37
N GLY A 111 0.72 -0.26 23.02
CA GLY A 111 2.03 0.24 23.41
C GLY A 111 2.91 0.70 22.25
N LEU A 112 2.30 1.15 21.13
CA LEU A 112 3.01 1.50 19.89
C LEU A 112 3.48 2.97 19.82
N LEU A 113 3.39 3.72 20.90
CA LEU A 113 3.66 5.17 20.93
C LEU A 113 5.11 5.58 20.59
N LYS A 114 6.04 4.63 20.60
CA LYS A 114 7.45 4.86 20.26
C LYS A 114 7.76 4.73 18.78
N ASN A 115 6.83 4.17 18.01
CA ASN A 115 7.00 3.89 16.59
C ASN A 115 6.41 5.02 15.74
N ASP A 116 6.90 5.16 14.53
CA ASP A 116 6.29 6.02 13.51
C ASP A 116 4.94 5.43 13.08
N CYS A 117 3.88 5.79 13.83
CA CYS A 117 2.51 5.33 13.61
C CYS A 117 1.68 6.44 12.98
N TYR A 118 1.06 6.11 11.87
CA TYR A 118 0.25 7.03 11.06
C TYR A 118 -1.13 6.44 10.80
N VAL A 119 -2.09 7.29 10.46
CA VAL A 119 -3.43 6.86 10.07
C VAL A 119 -3.79 7.42 8.69
N GLU A 120 -4.35 6.54 7.85
CA GLU A 120 -4.90 6.86 6.54
C GLU A 120 -6.43 6.70 6.61
N THR A 121 -7.14 7.83 6.65
CA THR A 121 -8.59 7.85 6.91
C THR A 121 -9.45 7.63 5.67
N ASP A 122 -8.87 7.77 4.47
CA ASP A 122 -9.58 7.55 3.19
C ASP A 122 -9.82 6.05 2.90
N GLY A 123 -9.22 5.17 3.70
CA GLY A 123 -9.46 3.72 3.61
C GLY A 123 -9.08 3.16 2.25
N SER A 124 -9.99 2.38 1.63
CA SER A 124 -9.79 1.77 0.31
C SER A 124 -9.71 2.77 -0.85
N ASP A 125 -10.13 4.02 -0.63
CA ASP A 125 -10.11 5.06 -1.67
C ASP A 125 -8.74 5.74 -1.76
N SER A 126 -7.85 5.51 -0.80
CA SER A 126 -6.53 6.11 -0.78
C SER A 126 -5.62 5.54 -1.88
N GLU A 127 -4.69 6.36 -2.36
CA GLU A 127 -3.69 5.93 -3.34
C GLU A 127 -2.75 4.87 -2.76
N ILE A 128 -2.41 4.98 -1.48
CA ILE A 128 -1.57 4.02 -0.75
C ILE A 128 -2.21 2.64 -0.75
N PHE A 129 -3.52 2.55 -0.48
CA PHE A 129 -4.25 1.28 -0.46
C PHE A 129 -4.10 0.53 -1.79
N ARG A 130 -4.23 1.25 -2.91
CA ARG A 130 -4.07 0.69 -4.26
C ARG A 130 -2.61 0.39 -4.60
N ALA A 131 -1.70 1.33 -4.29
CA ALA A 131 -0.28 1.20 -4.62
C ALA A 131 0.37 -0.02 -3.94
N TYR A 132 -0.06 -0.34 -2.71
CA TYR A 132 0.46 -1.46 -1.94
C TYR A 132 -0.40 -2.74 -2.03
N ASP A 133 -1.36 -2.81 -2.98
CA ASP A 133 -2.20 -4.00 -3.25
C ASP A 133 -2.86 -4.54 -1.96
N LEU A 134 -3.50 -3.65 -1.19
CA LEU A 134 -4.13 -3.99 0.09
C LEU A 134 -5.57 -4.51 -0.05
N GLU A 135 -6.11 -4.59 -1.26
CA GLU A 135 -7.47 -5.10 -1.55
C GLU A 135 -7.67 -6.55 -1.06
N ARG A 136 -6.59 -7.32 -0.97
CA ARG A 136 -6.59 -8.73 -0.52
C ARG A 136 -6.23 -8.90 0.96
N GLY A 137 -6.27 -7.81 1.72
CA GLY A 137 -5.90 -7.75 3.12
C GLY A 137 -4.62 -6.96 3.38
N PHE A 138 -4.44 -6.60 4.63
CA PHE A 138 -3.29 -5.83 5.09
C PHE A 138 -2.01 -6.65 5.02
N LYS A 139 -0.92 -5.97 4.65
CA LYS A 139 0.40 -6.57 4.40
C LYS A 139 1.48 -5.76 5.09
N ASN A 140 2.66 -6.34 5.19
CA ASN A 140 3.88 -5.61 5.50
C ASN A 140 4.93 -5.84 4.42
N TYR A 141 5.87 -4.91 4.32
CA TYR A 141 6.95 -4.90 3.35
C TYR A 141 8.25 -4.57 4.05
N LEU A 142 9.27 -5.39 3.84
CA LEU A 142 10.64 -5.10 4.26
C LEU A 142 11.37 -4.46 3.09
N ILE A 143 11.92 -3.28 3.31
CA ILE A 143 12.51 -2.41 2.29
C ILE A 143 13.98 -2.17 2.67
N ASP A 144 14.90 -2.37 1.75
CA ASP A 144 16.32 -2.12 1.98
C ASP A 144 16.67 -0.61 1.91
N SER A 145 17.90 -0.25 2.23
CA SER A 145 18.39 1.14 2.20
C SER A 145 18.36 1.79 0.81
N ARG A 146 18.15 1.03 -0.25
CA ARG A 146 17.98 1.52 -1.64
C ARG A 146 16.51 1.73 -2.01
N GLY A 147 15.58 1.45 -1.08
CA GLY A 147 14.15 1.54 -1.32
C GLY A 147 13.56 0.34 -2.05
N ILE A 148 14.28 -0.80 -2.09
CA ILE A 148 13.83 -2.00 -2.79
C ILE A 148 13.12 -2.94 -1.83
N ILE A 149 11.99 -3.49 -2.24
CA ILE A 149 11.24 -4.49 -1.48
C ILE A 149 11.99 -5.81 -1.49
N VAL A 150 12.50 -6.23 -0.32
CA VAL A 150 13.27 -7.47 -0.15
C VAL A 150 12.43 -8.61 0.44
N ALA A 151 11.36 -8.28 1.18
CA ALA A 151 10.42 -9.28 1.67
C ALA A 151 8.99 -8.71 1.81
N LYS A 152 7.99 -9.59 1.86
CA LYS A 152 6.57 -9.25 2.05
C LYS A 152 5.93 -10.18 3.05
N ASN A 153 4.98 -9.68 3.83
CA ASN A 153 4.22 -10.44 4.82
C ASN A 153 5.09 -11.17 5.85
N VAL A 154 6.26 -10.58 6.18
CA VAL A 154 7.17 -11.18 7.17
C VAL A 154 6.48 -11.31 8.54
N THR A 155 6.79 -12.40 9.20
CA THR A 155 6.48 -12.63 10.62
C THR A 155 7.62 -12.10 11.50
N ALA A 156 7.40 -11.98 12.81
CA ALA A 156 8.45 -11.58 13.74
C ALA A 156 9.66 -12.54 13.70
N THR A 157 9.42 -13.85 13.53
CA THR A 157 10.48 -14.86 13.42
C THR A 157 11.31 -14.68 12.14
N GLU A 158 10.64 -14.45 11.01
CA GLU A 158 11.32 -14.21 9.73
C GLU A 158 12.09 -12.89 9.76
N LEU A 159 11.52 -11.83 10.33
CA LEU A 159 12.20 -10.55 10.48
C LEU A 159 13.50 -10.69 11.28
N ALA A 160 13.49 -11.47 12.35
CA ALA A 160 14.69 -11.74 13.15
C ALA A 160 15.84 -12.34 12.33
N SER A 161 15.55 -13.09 11.24
CA SER A 161 16.60 -13.66 10.39
C SER A 161 17.35 -12.63 9.53
N TYR A 162 16.75 -11.45 9.31
CA TYR A 162 17.42 -10.33 8.62
C TYR A 162 18.33 -9.50 9.53
N LEU A 163 18.33 -9.79 10.84
CA LEU A 163 19.04 -9.01 11.86
C LEU A 163 20.32 -9.70 12.39
N ASN A 164 20.58 -10.92 11.93
CA ASN A 164 21.74 -11.74 12.35
C ASN A 164 22.93 -11.64 11.38
#